data_038f34b67eac05292ac595140545372e
#
_entry.id   038f34b67eac05292ac595140545372e
#
_cell.length_a   1.000
_cell.length_b   1.000
_cell.length_c   1.000
_cell.angle_alpha   90.00
_cell.angle_beta   90.00
_cell.angle_gamma   90.00
#
_symmetry.space_group_name_H-M   'P 1'
#
loop_
_entity.id
_entity.type
_entity.pdbx_description
1 polymer ?
#
loop_
_entity_poly.entity_id
_entity_poly.type
_entity_poly.pdbx_seq_one_letter_code
_entity_poly.pdbx_strand_id
1 'polypeptide(L)'
;MAGGFGTAAHAGQSQPAPTSAAKRPIRILMGGYGPATTGFSLALKRMGDRLEAQFGDLVDVKYVYNILDLGYRADDILWLVEDGVLTLGYQSSSYLTDRIPDVGVVDLPFIFPDTATARAAMDGALGRALTTRIEAQTNYRITGYFENGFRHVSNHVRPIHTPADMKGMTIRVLPSKVQARTFELVGATPKIMDLSEALEAIKAGRIDAQENPFANTVTYGVHAFHRFHSMTNHFYISRPIFVHRPSFDAWPTGLQEALREAVRDAVAFQRDLHIKEEEEAMATIKKQGGEIVELTRDELKAFVAAVNPIYGEARGQFSRDLLALLNL
;
A
#
# COMPACT_ATOMS: atom_id res chain seq x y z
N MET A 1 93.47 1.84 31.10
CA MET A 1 92.64 1.09 30.19
C MET A 1 91.19 1.60 30.37
N ALA A 2 90.75 2.46 29.46
CA ALA A 2 89.42 3.10 29.52
C ALA A 2 88.45 2.31 28.65
N GLY A 3 87.33 1.83 29.19
CA GLY A 3 86.26 1.22 28.48
C GLY A 3 85.11 2.21 28.26
N GLY A 4 84.89 2.55 27.02
CA GLY A 4 83.78 3.44 26.62
C GLY A 4 82.42 2.69 26.57
N PHE A 5 81.44 3.31 27.20
CA PHE A 5 80.06 2.91 27.06
C PHE A 5 79.39 3.65 25.90
N GLY A 6 78.99 2.92 24.84
CA GLY A 6 78.19 3.45 23.78
C GLY A 6 76.74 3.47 24.16
N THR A 7 76.12 4.62 24.13
CA THR A 7 74.67 4.79 24.27
C THR A 7 73.93 4.50 22.91
N ALA A 8 73.16 3.46 22.84
CA ALA A 8 72.28 3.18 21.68
C ALA A 8 71.06 4.11 21.78
N ALA A 9 70.83 4.93 20.73
CA ALA A 9 69.64 5.72 20.57
C ALA A 9 68.50 4.80 20.09
N HIS A 10 67.43 4.72 20.87
CA HIS A 10 66.19 4.11 20.45
C HIS A 10 65.41 5.06 19.50
N ALA A 11 65.34 4.68 18.24
CA ALA A 11 64.48 5.34 17.27
C ALA A 11 63.02 4.97 17.63
N GLY A 12 62.25 5.95 18.09
CA GLY A 12 60.83 5.82 18.34
C GLY A 12 60.08 5.53 17.02
N GLN A 13 59.50 4.35 16.93
CA GLN A 13 58.53 4.05 15.85
C GLN A 13 57.26 4.84 16.15
N SER A 14 56.92 5.81 15.30
CA SER A 14 55.63 6.48 15.29
C SER A 14 54.56 5.46 14.88
N GLN A 15 53.66 5.09 15.79
CA GLN A 15 52.44 4.33 15.48
C GLN A 15 51.60 5.15 14.48
N PRO A 16 51.12 4.54 13.40
CA PRO A 16 50.17 5.21 12.51
C PRO A 16 48.89 5.54 13.31
N ALA A 17 48.41 6.78 13.15
CA ALA A 17 47.15 7.21 13.73
C ALA A 17 46.00 6.23 13.36
N PRO A 18 45.05 5.95 14.26
CA PRO A 18 43.95 5.05 13.95
C PRO A 18 43.18 5.61 12.74
N THR A 19 43.19 4.86 11.66
CA THR A 19 42.32 5.12 10.50
C THR A 19 40.89 5.27 11.01
N SER A 20 40.30 6.44 10.75
CA SER A 20 38.89 6.72 11.06
C SER A 20 38.06 5.53 10.57
N ALA A 21 37.44 4.83 11.50
CA ALA A 21 36.56 3.72 11.14
C ALA A 21 35.49 4.27 10.18
N ALA A 22 35.53 3.85 8.93
CA ALA A 22 34.53 4.24 7.94
C ALA A 22 33.15 3.97 8.55
N LYS A 23 32.33 5.00 8.68
CA LYS A 23 30.96 4.83 9.17
C LYS A 23 30.27 3.83 8.26
N ARG A 24 29.69 2.75 8.85
CA ARG A 24 28.91 1.80 8.07
C ARG A 24 27.76 2.52 7.37
N PRO A 25 27.47 2.21 6.10
CA PRO A 25 26.35 2.82 5.41
C PRO A 25 25.04 2.58 6.15
N ILE A 26 24.13 3.53 6.06
CA ILE A 26 22.77 3.37 6.57
C ILE A 26 22.06 2.41 5.64
N ARG A 27 21.69 1.23 6.15
CA ARG A 27 20.96 0.24 5.38
C ARG A 27 19.49 0.63 5.30
N ILE A 28 18.95 0.66 4.07
CA ILE A 28 17.54 0.96 3.77
C ILE A 28 16.98 -0.23 2.98
N LEU A 29 16.26 -1.11 3.65
CA LEU A 29 15.62 -2.27 3.04
C LEU A 29 14.14 -1.96 2.79
N MET A 30 13.76 -1.82 1.51
CA MET A 30 12.40 -1.49 1.09
C MET A 30 11.64 -2.74 0.69
N GLY A 31 10.40 -2.90 1.17
CA GLY A 31 9.57 -4.08 0.92
C GLY A 31 8.23 -3.78 0.26
N GLY A 32 7.76 -4.73 -0.53
CA GLY A 32 6.44 -4.76 -1.16
C GLY A 32 5.87 -6.17 -1.25
N TYR A 33 4.72 -6.32 -1.88
CA TYR A 33 4.04 -7.60 -2.05
C TYR A 33 3.50 -7.78 -3.49
N GLY A 34 4.30 -7.37 -4.46
CA GLY A 34 4.03 -7.54 -5.89
C GLY A 34 5.31 -7.64 -6.71
N PRO A 35 5.22 -8.14 -7.94
CA PRO A 35 6.36 -8.26 -8.85
C PRO A 35 7.14 -6.96 -9.02
N ALA A 36 8.43 -7.06 -9.33
CA ALA A 36 9.33 -5.92 -9.54
C ALA A 36 8.88 -4.95 -10.66
N THR A 37 7.98 -5.40 -11.52
CA THR A 37 7.45 -4.66 -12.68
C THR A 37 6.24 -3.79 -12.37
N THR A 38 5.64 -3.90 -11.19
CA THR A 38 4.48 -3.09 -10.81
C THR A 38 4.86 -1.64 -10.56
N GLY A 39 3.94 -0.71 -10.78
CA GLY A 39 4.13 0.71 -10.49
C GLY A 39 4.58 0.98 -9.06
N PHE A 40 4.13 0.18 -8.09
CA PHE A 40 4.59 0.26 -6.70
C PHE A 40 6.07 -0.11 -6.55
N SER A 41 6.49 -1.23 -7.14
CA SER A 41 7.89 -1.69 -7.10
C SER A 41 8.82 -0.74 -7.83
N LEU A 42 8.39 -0.22 -8.98
CA LEU A 42 9.12 0.80 -9.73
C LEU A 42 9.24 2.11 -8.94
N ALA A 43 8.21 2.47 -8.18
CA ALA A 43 8.25 3.64 -7.29
C ALA A 43 9.22 3.42 -6.11
N LEU A 44 9.26 2.23 -5.50
CA LEU A 44 10.28 1.89 -4.49
C LEU A 44 11.70 2.04 -5.07
N LYS A 45 11.90 1.47 -6.29
CA LYS A 45 13.20 1.59 -6.96
C LYS A 45 13.57 3.06 -7.20
N ARG A 46 12.63 3.87 -7.69
CA ARG A 46 12.84 5.31 -7.93
C ARG A 46 13.24 6.05 -6.64
N MET A 47 12.62 5.72 -5.51
CA MET A 47 13.01 6.29 -4.21
C MET A 47 14.46 5.95 -3.86
N GLY A 48 14.85 4.69 -3.98
CA GLY A 48 16.20 4.24 -3.66
C GLY A 48 17.24 4.82 -4.60
N ASP A 49 17.01 4.83 -5.92
CA ASP A 49 17.91 5.42 -6.91
C ASP A 49 18.21 6.90 -6.58
N ARG A 50 17.19 7.66 -6.11
CA ARG A 50 17.40 9.06 -5.69
C ARG A 50 18.25 9.17 -4.43
N LEU A 51 18.03 8.30 -3.45
CA LEU A 51 18.80 8.30 -2.21
C LEU A 51 20.27 7.90 -2.48
N GLU A 52 20.50 6.86 -3.29
CA GLU A 52 21.85 6.43 -3.68
C GLU A 52 22.57 7.51 -4.52
N ALA A 53 21.86 8.17 -5.43
CA ALA A 53 22.43 9.27 -6.21
C ALA A 53 22.84 10.47 -5.35
N GLN A 54 22.11 10.76 -4.28
CA GLN A 54 22.37 11.91 -3.40
C GLN A 54 23.40 11.61 -2.31
N PHE A 55 23.42 10.40 -1.76
CA PHE A 55 24.20 10.05 -0.59
C PHE A 55 25.36 9.09 -0.86
N GLY A 56 25.41 8.46 -2.05
CA GLY A 56 26.47 7.52 -2.43
C GLY A 56 26.69 6.43 -1.37
N ASP A 57 27.93 6.21 -0.99
CA ASP A 57 28.35 5.18 -0.02
C ASP A 57 27.82 5.39 1.43
N LEU A 58 27.11 6.49 1.69
CA LEU A 58 26.51 6.72 3.01
C LEU A 58 25.20 5.92 3.22
N VAL A 59 24.60 5.42 2.15
CA VAL A 59 23.40 4.59 2.18
C VAL A 59 23.64 3.28 1.42
N ASP A 60 22.97 2.20 1.87
CA ASP A 60 22.93 0.88 1.18
C ASP A 60 21.45 0.52 0.99
N VAL A 61 20.91 0.75 -0.21
CA VAL A 61 19.50 0.50 -0.50
C VAL A 61 19.34 -0.89 -1.11
N LYS A 62 18.40 -1.66 -0.56
CA LYS A 62 18.03 -3.00 -1.03
C LYS A 62 16.52 -3.13 -1.13
N TYR A 63 16.06 -4.09 -1.94
CA TYR A 63 14.64 -4.29 -2.22
C TYR A 63 14.23 -5.75 -2.01
N VAL A 64 13.09 -5.94 -1.36
CA VAL A 64 12.29 -7.16 -1.37
C VAL A 64 10.96 -6.79 -2.02
N TYR A 65 10.93 -6.76 -3.36
CA TYR A 65 9.74 -6.30 -4.08
C TYR A 65 8.49 -7.13 -3.79
N ASN A 66 8.66 -8.43 -3.57
CA ASN A 66 7.56 -9.34 -3.29
C ASN A 66 7.88 -10.27 -2.12
N ILE A 67 7.38 -9.94 -0.92
CA ILE A 67 7.55 -10.79 0.26
C ILE A 67 6.84 -12.14 0.13
N LEU A 68 5.81 -12.25 -0.76
CA LEU A 68 5.09 -13.50 -1.00
C LEU A 68 6.01 -14.58 -1.58
N ASP A 69 7.01 -14.20 -2.39
CA ASP A 69 8.00 -15.12 -2.96
C ASP A 69 8.91 -15.74 -1.89
N LEU A 70 8.96 -15.15 -0.70
CA LEU A 70 9.68 -15.64 0.47
C LEU A 70 8.79 -16.45 1.42
N GLY A 71 7.52 -16.67 1.06
CA GLY A 71 6.56 -17.42 1.86
C GLY A 71 5.84 -16.58 2.93
N TYR A 72 6.03 -15.27 2.97
CA TYR A 72 5.26 -14.39 3.83
C TYR A 72 3.85 -14.13 3.26
N ARG A 73 2.92 -13.77 4.14
CA ARG A 73 1.60 -13.26 3.76
C ARG A 73 1.71 -11.77 3.40
N ALA A 74 0.71 -11.23 2.70
CA ALA A 74 0.75 -9.81 2.33
C ALA A 74 0.62 -8.88 3.56
N ASP A 75 -0.08 -9.31 4.60
CA ASP A 75 -0.21 -8.57 5.85
C ASP A 75 1.06 -8.60 6.73
N ASP A 76 1.96 -9.56 6.52
CA ASP A 76 3.22 -9.64 7.25
C ASP A 76 4.12 -8.40 7.03
N ILE A 77 3.94 -7.67 5.94
CA ILE A 77 4.71 -6.44 5.69
C ILE A 77 4.54 -5.39 6.81
N LEU A 78 3.41 -5.42 7.50
CA LEU A 78 3.14 -4.53 8.62
C LEU A 78 4.13 -4.77 9.75
N TRP A 79 4.20 -5.98 10.29
CA TRP A 79 5.12 -6.29 11.38
C TRP A 79 6.58 -6.28 10.92
N LEU A 80 6.88 -6.70 9.67
CA LEU A 80 8.24 -6.65 9.13
C LEU A 80 8.82 -5.23 9.16
N VAL A 81 7.99 -4.19 8.94
CA VAL A 81 8.44 -2.80 9.07
C VAL A 81 8.36 -2.33 10.53
N GLU A 82 7.34 -2.70 11.27
CA GLU A 82 7.16 -2.26 12.66
C GLU A 82 8.30 -2.73 13.57
N ASP A 83 8.83 -3.93 13.33
CA ASP A 83 9.96 -4.52 14.06
C ASP A 83 11.33 -4.19 13.42
N GLY A 84 11.37 -3.41 12.35
CA GLY A 84 12.59 -2.95 11.69
C GLY A 84 13.33 -4.01 10.87
N VAL A 85 12.69 -5.14 10.53
CA VAL A 85 13.23 -6.13 9.58
C VAL A 85 13.29 -5.51 8.19
N LEU A 86 12.23 -4.83 7.77
CA LEU A 86 12.22 -3.90 6.65
C LEU A 86 12.31 -2.46 7.18
N THR A 87 13.02 -1.61 6.47
CA THR A 87 13.10 -0.19 6.81
C THR A 87 11.86 0.57 6.35
N LEU A 88 11.32 0.20 5.18
CA LEU A 88 10.18 0.86 4.54
C LEU A 88 9.32 -0.17 3.83
N GLY A 89 8.01 0.05 3.86
CA GLY A 89 7.03 -0.72 3.13
C GLY A 89 5.75 0.06 2.86
N TYR A 90 4.80 -0.60 2.24
CA TYR A 90 3.46 -0.07 2.02
C TYR A 90 2.43 -1.19 2.11
N GLN A 91 1.19 -0.86 2.50
CA GLN A 91 0.06 -1.79 2.51
C GLN A 91 -1.23 -1.02 2.26
N SER A 92 -2.30 -1.67 1.77
CA SER A 92 -3.62 -1.05 1.71
C SER A 92 -4.06 -0.57 3.09
N SER A 93 -4.60 0.65 3.17
CA SER A 93 -5.06 1.26 4.42
C SER A 93 -6.02 0.35 5.21
N SER A 94 -6.85 -0.39 4.52
CA SER A 94 -7.82 -1.34 5.10
C SER A 94 -7.20 -2.41 6.01
N TYR A 95 -5.93 -2.77 5.82
CA TYR A 95 -5.22 -3.73 6.68
C TYR A 95 -4.86 -3.15 8.07
N LEU A 96 -4.99 -1.85 8.24
CA LEU A 96 -4.75 -1.18 9.53
C LEU A 96 -6.03 -1.04 10.37
N THR A 97 -7.22 -1.33 9.82
CA THR A 97 -8.51 -0.99 10.44
C THR A 97 -8.83 -1.78 11.69
N ASP A 98 -8.34 -2.99 11.85
CA ASP A 98 -8.53 -3.76 13.09
C ASP A 98 -7.78 -3.13 14.27
N ARG A 99 -6.60 -2.59 14.02
CA ARG A 99 -5.79 -1.92 15.04
C ARG A 99 -6.17 -0.46 15.21
N ILE A 100 -6.50 0.21 14.11
CA ILE A 100 -6.80 1.65 14.04
C ILE A 100 -8.13 1.82 13.31
N PRO A 101 -9.28 1.65 14.01
CA PRO A 101 -10.60 1.69 13.38
C PRO A 101 -10.88 2.96 12.58
N ASP A 102 -10.33 4.10 12.99
CA ASP A 102 -10.48 5.39 12.31
C ASP A 102 -9.99 5.38 10.86
N VAL A 103 -9.01 4.52 10.52
CA VAL A 103 -8.54 4.37 9.14
C VAL A 103 -9.63 3.82 8.22
N GLY A 104 -10.60 3.09 8.77
CA GLY A 104 -11.75 2.57 8.04
C GLY A 104 -12.68 3.64 7.45
N VAL A 105 -12.53 4.91 7.82
CA VAL A 105 -13.33 5.99 7.24
C VAL A 105 -13.14 6.12 5.74
N VAL A 106 -11.93 5.81 5.20
CA VAL A 106 -11.67 5.82 3.76
C VAL A 106 -12.13 4.54 3.03
N ASP A 107 -12.59 3.54 3.78
CA ASP A 107 -13.23 2.34 3.24
C ASP A 107 -14.76 2.52 3.04
N LEU A 108 -15.31 3.69 3.42
CA LEU A 108 -16.72 3.98 3.14
C LEU A 108 -16.95 4.03 1.61
N PRO A 109 -18.04 3.40 1.12
CA PRO A 109 -18.29 3.34 -0.31
C PRO A 109 -18.68 4.70 -0.88
N PHE A 110 -18.34 4.95 -2.14
CA PHE A 110 -18.74 6.10 -2.95
C PHE A 110 -18.49 7.50 -2.33
N ILE A 111 -17.51 7.62 -1.44
CA ILE A 111 -17.16 8.90 -0.78
C ILE A 111 -16.38 9.85 -1.69
N PHE A 112 -15.79 9.34 -2.76
CA PHE A 112 -15.06 10.14 -3.73
C PHE A 112 -15.73 10.04 -5.10
N PRO A 113 -16.07 11.15 -5.75
CA PRO A 113 -16.70 11.15 -7.06
C PRO A 113 -15.71 10.81 -8.20
N ASP A 114 -14.44 11.11 -7.99
CA ASP A 114 -13.37 10.94 -8.99
C ASP A 114 -11.98 10.85 -8.35
N THR A 115 -11.00 10.44 -9.16
CA THR A 115 -9.60 10.29 -8.75
C THR A 115 -8.96 11.60 -8.29
N ALA A 116 -9.30 12.74 -8.92
CA ALA A 116 -8.71 14.03 -8.56
C ALA A 116 -9.13 14.45 -7.15
N THR A 117 -10.43 14.30 -6.83
CA THR A 117 -10.98 14.56 -5.49
C THR A 117 -10.36 13.63 -4.44
N ALA A 118 -10.23 12.34 -4.75
CA ALA A 118 -9.63 11.37 -3.85
C ALA A 118 -8.14 11.67 -3.58
N ARG A 119 -7.36 11.97 -4.62
CA ARG A 119 -5.95 12.40 -4.49
C ARG A 119 -5.82 13.65 -3.63
N ALA A 120 -6.63 14.68 -3.90
CA ALA A 120 -6.63 15.92 -3.13
C ALA A 120 -6.95 15.71 -1.65
N ALA A 121 -7.90 14.84 -1.33
CA ALA A 121 -8.22 14.49 0.05
C ALA A 121 -7.07 13.76 0.75
N MET A 122 -6.46 12.77 0.10
CA MET A 122 -5.37 11.98 0.66
C MET A 122 -4.05 12.77 0.78
N ASP A 123 -3.79 13.70 -0.13
CA ASP A 123 -2.64 14.64 -0.02
C ASP A 123 -2.94 15.80 0.95
N GLY A 124 -4.20 15.99 1.28
CA GLY A 124 -4.73 17.09 2.09
C GLY A 124 -4.95 16.78 3.57
N ALA A 125 -6.02 17.35 4.11
CA ALA A 125 -6.35 17.27 5.52
C ALA A 125 -6.71 15.85 5.97
N LEU A 126 -7.40 15.08 5.14
CA LEU A 126 -7.77 13.69 5.43
C LEU A 126 -6.52 12.81 5.59
N GLY A 127 -5.60 12.83 4.63
CA GLY A 127 -4.36 12.05 4.72
C GLY A 127 -3.52 12.43 5.94
N ARG A 128 -3.44 13.74 6.29
CA ARG A 128 -2.76 14.17 7.54
C ARG A 128 -3.45 13.66 8.79
N ALA A 129 -4.77 13.69 8.83
CA ALA A 129 -5.54 13.18 9.96
C ALA A 129 -5.34 11.67 10.15
N LEU A 130 -5.32 10.89 9.07
CA LEU A 130 -5.02 9.45 9.09
C LEU A 130 -3.57 9.18 9.51
N THR A 131 -2.61 9.94 8.96
CA THR A 131 -1.20 9.86 9.35
C THR A 131 -1.03 9.99 10.86
N THR A 132 -1.63 11.04 11.45
CA THR A 132 -1.57 11.26 12.92
C THR A 132 -2.10 10.07 13.70
N ARG A 133 -3.21 9.47 13.27
CA ARG A 133 -3.83 8.32 13.95
C ARG A 133 -3.00 7.04 13.81
N ILE A 134 -2.42 6.82 12.64
CA ILE A 134 -1.54 5.66 12.41
C ILE A 134 -0.27 5.81 13.25
N GLU A 135 0.39 6.95 13.20
CA GLU A 135 1.63 7.19 13.94
C GLU A 135 1.43 7.15 15.47
N ALA A 136 0.24 7.49 15.97
CA ALA A 136 -0.06 7.45 17.40
C ALA A 136 -0.12 6.01 17.96
N GLN A 137 -0.42 5.01 17.12
CA GLN A 137 -0.68 3.63 17.56
C GLN A 137 0.32 2.60 17.03
N THR A 138 1.33 3.05 16.27
CA THR A 138 2.30 2.16 15.61
C THR A 138 3.72 2.71 15.74
N ASN A 139 4.70 1.86 15.43
CA ASN A 139 6.10 2.29 15.26
C ASN A 139 6.41 2.75 13.83
N TYR A 140 5.45 3.34 13.13
CA TYR A 140 5.66 3.90 11.80
C TYR A 140 5.87 5.41 11.79
N ARG A 141 6.59 5.89 10.78
CA ARG A 141 6.48 7.23 10.21
C ARG A 141 5.82 7.11 8.85
N ILE A 142 4.70 7.79 8.65
CA ILE A 142 4.01 7.82 7.36
C ILE A 142 4.62 8.94 6.52
N THR A 143 5.13 8.59 5.35
CA THR A 143 5.85 9.53 4.49
C THR A 143 5.03 9.94 3.26
N GLY A 144 3.95 9.23 2.95
CA GLY A 144 3.04 9.51 1.84
C GLY A 144 2.04 8.38 1.63
N TYR A 145 1.27 8.49 0.56
CA TYR A 145 0.25 7.51 0.18
C TYR A 145 0.37 7.19 -1.31
N PHE A 146 0.65 5.94 -1.64
CA PHE A 146 0.48 5.44 -3.01
C PHE A 146 -0.99 5.33 -3.35
N GLU A 147 -1.31 5.47 -4.62
CA GLU A 147 -2.64 5.23 -5.15
C GLU A 147 -2.84 3.75 -5.45
N ASN A 148 -3.82 3.11 -4.82
CA ASN A 148 -4.33 1.83 -5.30
C ASN A 148 -5.50 2.06 -6.28
N GLY A 149 -6.19 3.20 -6.16
CA GLY A 149 -7.21 3.66 -7.07
C GLY A 149 -8.61 3.14 -6.76
N PHE A 150 -9.52 3.35 -7.73
CA PHE A 150 -10.87 2.84 -7.66
C PHE A 150 -10.92 1.33 -7.84
N ARG A 151 -11.83 0.70 -7.12
CA ARG A 151 -11.99 -0.75 -7.07
C ARG A 151 -13.28 -1.18 -7.75
N HIS A 152 -13.19 -2.33 -8.41
CA HIS A 152 -14.24 -2.94 -9.24
C HIS A 152 -14.48 -4.36 -8.80
N VAL A 153 -15.69 -4.89 -9.02
CA VAL A 153 -16.01 -6.26 -8.70
C VAL A 153 -15.65 -7.18 -9.88
N SER A 154 -14.92 -8.25 -9.62
CA SER A 154 -14.74 -9.34 -10.58
C SER A 154 -15.24 -10.66 -10.02
N ASN A 155 -15.82 -11.51 -10.89
CA ASN A 155 -16.41 -12.80 -10.50
C ASN A 155 -16.46 -13.80 -11.66
N HIS A 156 -16.72 -15.07 -11.34
CA HIS A 156 -16.87 -16.12 -12.36
C HIS A 156 -18.34 -16.49 -12.66
N VAL A 157 -19.31 -15.88 -11.95
CA VAL A 157 -20.71 -16.34 -11.95
C VAL A 157 -21.54 -15.64 -13.03
N ARG A 158 -21.57 -14.29 -13.06
CA ARG A 158 -22.41 -13.49 -13.96
C ARG A 158 -21.97 -12.02 -14.04
N PRO A 159 -22.38 -11.29 -15.08
CA PRO A 159 -22.25 -9.83 -15.10
C PRO A 159 -23.02 -9.22 -13.93
N ILE A 160 -22.50 -8.12 -13.39
CA ILE A 160 -23.13 -7.38 -12.28
C ILE A 160 -23.48 -5.99 -12.80
N HIS A 161 -24.77 -5.68 -12.86
CA HIS A 161 -25.33 -4.39 -13.24
C HIS A 161 -26.02 -3.70 -12.07
N THR A 162 -26.56 -4.47 -11.14
CA THR A 162 -27.34 -3.97 -10.00
C THR A 162 -26.95 -4.69 -8.71
N PRO A 163 -27.30 -4.16 -7.53
CA PRO A 163 -27.12 -4.88 -6.26
C PRO A 163 -27.78 -6.27 -6.24
N ALA A 164 -28.90 -6.45 -6.95
CA ALA A 164 -29.58 -7.74 -7.02
C ALA A 164 -28.70 -8.84 -7.64
N ASP A 165 -27.81 -8.50 -8.55
CA ASP A 165 -26.89 -9.45 -9.19
C ASP A 165 -25.81 -9.97 -8.24
N MET A 166 -25.56 -9.25 -7.12
CA MET A 166 -24.62 -9.66 -6.07
C MET A 166 -25.21 -10.68 -5.10
N LYS A 167 -26.55 -10.83 -5.11
CA LYS A 167 -27.23 -11.68 -4.12
C LYS A 167 -26.77 -13.14 -4.20
N GLY A 168 -26.37 -13.66 -3.05
CA GLY A 168 -25.92 -15.04 -2.88
C GLY A 168 -24.47 -15.30 -3.30
N MET A 169 -23.75 -14.31 -3.85
CA MET A 169 -22.31 -14.46 -4.14
C MET A 169 -21.49 -14.38 -2.86
N THR A 170 -20.48 -15.23 -2.77
CA THR A 170 -19.39 -15.05 -1.82
C THR A 170 -18.36 -14.11 -2.42
N ILE A 171 -17.99 -13.06 -1.69
CA ILE A 171 -17.00 -12.08 -2.16
C ILE A 171 -15.87 -11.91 -1.16
N ARG A 172 -14.64 -12.00 -1.63
CA ARG A 172 -13.49 -11.62 -0.82
C ARG A 172 -13.39 -10.10 -0.71
N VAL A 173 -13.18 -9.62 0.50
CA VAL A 173 -12.85 -8.23 0.82
C VAL A 173 -11.55 -8.14 1.61
N LEU A 174 -10.92 -6.96 1.64
CA LEU A 174 -9.76 -6.70 2.48
C LEU A 174 -10.16 -6.81 3.97
N PRO A 175 -9.18 -6.87 4.90
CA PRO A 175 -9.43 -6.85 6.33
C PRO A 175 -10.05 -5.52 6.79
N SER A 176 -11.35 -5.34 6.48
CA SER A 176 -12.13 -4.16 6.82
C SER A 176 -13.60 -4.51 7.07
N LYS A 177 -14.08 -4.19 8.25
CA LYS A 177 -15.50 -4.36 8.61
C LYS A 177 -16.41 -3.45 7.79
N VAL A 178 -15.94 -2.26 7.42
CA VAL A 178 -16.68 -1.32 6.57
C VAL A 178 -16.89 -1.91 5.17
N GLN A 179 -15.83 -2.50 4.58
CA GLN A 179 -15.93 -3.16 3.28
C GLN A 179 -16.87 -4.38 3.35
N ALA A 180 -16.74 -5.21 4.39
CA ALA A 180 -17.64 -6.33 4.59
C ALA A 180 -19.10 -5.85 4.69
N ARG A 181 -19.36 -4.83 5.52
CA ARG A 181 -20.70 -4.27 5.67
C ARG A 181 -21.27 -3.71 4.36
N THR A 182 -20.44 -3.08 3.54
CA THR A 182 -20.86 -2.59 2.22
C THR A 182 -21.40 -3.73 1.35
N PHE A 183 -20.70 -4.87 1.28
CA PHE A 183 -21.12 -6.00 0.47
C PHE A 183 -22.31 -6.77 1.06
N GLU A 184 -22.50 -6.79 2.38
CA GLU A 184 -23.72 -7.28 3.01
C GLU A 184 -24.95 -6.46 2.56
N LEU A 185 -24.83 -5.14 2.51
CA LEU A 185 -25.92 -4.24 2.12
C LEU A 185 -26.34 -4.43 0.66
N VAL A 186 -25.47 -4.89 -0.22
CA VAL A 186 -25.80 -5.25 -1.61
C VAL A 186 -26.20 -6.72 -1.77
N GLY A 187 -26.31 -7.49 -0.67
CA GLY A 187 -26.82 -8.87 -0.66
C GLY A 187 -25.78 -9.95 -0.93
N ALA A 188 -24.50 -9.62 -0.98
CA ALA A 188 -23.41 -10.59 -1.07
C ALA A 188 -23.04 -11.14 0.33
N THR A 189 -22.25 -12.21 0.35
CA THR A 189 -21.66 -12.78 1.57
C THR A 189 -20.16 -12.47 1.59
N PRO A 190 -19.72 -11.41 2.30
CA PRO A 190 -18.32 -11.05 2.34
C PRO A 190 -17.48 -12.04 3.13
N LYS A 191 -16.25 -12.25 2.68
CA LYS A 191 -15.22 -13.02 3.35
C LYS A 191 -13.99 -12.14 3.51
N ILE A 192 -13.70 -11.75 4.74
CA ILE A 192 -12.49 -11.00 5.08
C ILE A 192 -11.30 -11.96 5.00
N MET A 193 -10.36 -11.67 4.12
CA MET A 193 -9.16 -12.51 3.89
C MET A 193 -7.95 -11.68 3.51
N ASP A 194 -6.77 -12.11 3.95
CA ASP A 194 -5.51 -11.67 3.36
C ASP A 194 -5.45 -11.99 1.86
N LEU A 195 -4.58 -11.28 1.13
CA LEU A 195 -4.41 -11.48 -0.31
C LEU A 195 -3.97 -12.90 -0.65
N SER A 196 -3.00 -13.46 0.08
CA SER A 196 -2.44 -14.78 -0.19
C SER A 196 -3.50 -15.88 -0.06
N GLU A 197 -4.29 -15.82 1.03
CA GLU A 197 -5.41 -16.73 1.26
C GLU A 197 -6.50 -16.58 0.20
N ALA A 198 -6.80 -15.33 -0.18
CA ALA A 198 -7.81 -15.02 -1.20
C ALA A 198 -7.44 -15.60 -2.57
N LEU A 199 -6.17 -15.49 -2.99
CA LEU A 199 -5.71 -16.03 -4.26
C LEU A 199 -5.86 -17.55 -4.32
N GLU A 200 -5.55 -18.25 -3.24
CA GLU A 200 -5.74 -19.71 -3.15
C GLU A 200 -7.24 -20.08 -3.14
N ALA A 201 -8.09 -19.30 -2.47
CA ALA A 201 -9.53 -19.54 -2.43
C ALA A 201 -10.20 -19.32 -3.80
N ILE A 202 -9.79 -18.26 -4.52
CA ILE A 202 -10.29 -17.96 -5.88
C ILE A 202 -9.86 -19.06 -6.86
N LYS A 203 -8.57 -19.43 -6.89
CA LYS A 203 -8.06 -20.50 -7.75
C LYS A 203 -8.78 -21.83 -7.53
N ALA A 204 -9.14 -22.11 -6.29
CA ALA A 204 -9.86 -23.32 -5.91
C ALA A 204 -11.39 -23.22 -6.10
N GLY A 205 -11.92 -22.11 -6.60
CA GLY A 205 -13.35 -21.89 -6.79
C GLY A 205 -14.16 -21.83 -5.49
N ARG A 206 -13.52 -21.54 -4.33
CA ARG A 206 -14.18 -21.42 -3.03
C ARG A 206 -14.80 -20.05 -2.77
N ILE A 207 -14.44 -19.06 -3.56
CA ILE A 207 -14.92 -17.68 -3.51
C ILE A 207 -15.36 -17.29 -4.91
N ASP A 208 -16.59 -16.76 -5.03
CA ASP A 208 -17.21 -16.42 -6.32
C ASP A 208 -16.65 -15.11 -6.90
N ALA A 209 -16.31 -14.15 -6.03
CA ALA A 209 -15.98 -12.80 -6.42
C ALA A 209 -14.85 -12.20 -5.56
N GLN A 210 -14.22 -11.17 -6.10
CA GLN A 210 -13.32 -10.27 -5.37
C GLN A 210 -13.51 -8.85 -5.89
N GLU A 211 -12.93 -7.87 -5.18
CA GLU A 211 -12.90 -6.48 -5.57
C GLU A 211 -11.47 -5.97 -5.59
N ASN A 212 -11.09 -5.31 -6.67
CA ASN A 212 -9.76 -4.71 -6.88
C ASN A 212 -9.80 -3.74 -8.07
N PRO A 213 -8.80 -2.85 -8.22
CA PRO A 213 -8.50 -2.23 -9.51
C PRO A 213 -8.17 -3.29 -10.57
N PHE A 214 -8.36 -2.98 -11.84
CA PHE A 214 -8.04 -3.93 -12.93
C PHE A 214 -6.56 -4.29 -12.95
N ALA A 215 -5.67 -3.31 -12.73
CA ALA A 215 -4.22 -3.55 -12.65
C ALA A 215 -3.88 -4.63 -11.61
N ASN A 216 -4.47 -4.56 -10.41
CA ASN A 216 -4.27 -5.57 -9.37
C ASN A 216 -4.90 -6.93 -9.76
N THR A 217 -6.08 -6.92 -10.37
CA THR A 217 -6.77 -8.13 -10.84
C THR A 217 -5.90 -8.90 -11.84
N VAL A 218 -5.20 -8.18 -12.74
CA VAL A 218 -4.26 -8.78 -13.69
C VAL A 218 -2.95 -9.17 -13.01
N THR A 219 -2.37 -8.31 -12.20
CA THR A 219 -1.10 -8.56 -11.49
C THR A 219 -1.16 -9.84 -10.64
N TYR A 220 -2.29 -10.07 -9.97
CA TYR A 220 -2.48 -11.28 -9.15
C TYR A 220 -3.03 -12.48 -9.92
N GLY A 221 -3.23 -12.36 -11.23
CA GLY A 221 -3.70 -13.45 -12.08
C GLY A 221 -5.16 -13.83 -11.90
N VAL A 222 -5.95 -13.03 -11.16
CA VAL A 222 -7.37 -13.32 -10.87
C VAL A 222 -8.23 -13.31 -12.14
N HIS A 223 -7.88 -12.47 -13.13
CA HIS A 223 -8.58 -12.40 -14.42
C HIS A 223 -8.60 -13.74 -15.20
N ALA A 224 -7.69 -14.67 -14.88
CA ALA A 224 -7.72 -16.01 -15.48
C ALA A 224 -8.83 -16.90 -14.90
N PHE A 225 -9.36 -16.55 -13.73
CA PHE A 225 -10.41 -17.30 -13.02
C PHE A 225 -11.75 -16.57 -13.01
N HIS A 226 -11.76 -15.24 -13.17
CA HIS A 226 -12.96 -14.42 -13.20
C HIS A 226 -13.22 -13.90 -14.61
N ARG A 227 -14.36 -14.30 -15.18
CA ARG A 227 -14.77 -13.88 -16.51
C ARG A 227 -15.40 -12.48 -16.52
N PHE A 228 -16.16 -12.13 -15.47
CA PHE A 228 -16.97 -10.91 -15.43
C PHE A 228 -16.31 -9.85 -14.54
N HIS A 229 -16.22 -8.63 -15.06
CA HIS A 229 -15.58 -7.49 -14.40
C HIS A 229 -16.50 -6.28 -14.49
N SER A 230 -17.10 -5.84 -13.38
CA SER A 230 -18.03 -4.72 -13.36
C SER A 230 -17.39 -3.48 -12.74
N MET A 231 -17.36 -2.37 -13.50
CA MET A 231 -16.76 -1.08 -13.10
C MET A 231 -17.63 -0.37 -12.07
N THR A 232 -17.65 -0.88 -10.86
CA THR A 232 -18.50 -0.39 -9.78
C THR A 232 -17.96 0.87 -9.10
N ASN A 233 -16.67 1.17 -9.15
CA ASN A 233 -16.03 2.34 -8.52
C ASN A 233 -16.45 2.55 -7.06
N HIS A 234 -16.70 1.47 -6.33
CA HIS A 234 -17.33 1.51 -5.01
C HIS A 234 -16.41 1.97 -3.90
N PHE A 235 -15.10 1.75 -3.99
CA PHE A 235 -14.08 2.22 -3.07
C PHE A 235 -12.94 2.89 -3.83
N TYR A 236 -12.32 3.89 -3.22
CA TYR A 236 -11.00 4.37 -3.59
C TYR A 236 -10.04 4.11 -2.43
N ILE A 237 -9.05 3.27 -2.65
CA ILE A 237 -8.10 2.87 -1.61
C ILE A 237 -6.72 3.45 -1.88
N SER A 238 -6.08 3.91 -0.83
CA SER A 238 -4.68 4.33 -0.82
C SER A 238 -3.84 3.35 -0.03
N ARG A 239 -2.52 3.39 -0.27
CA ARG A 239 -1.54 2.58 0.46
C ARG A 239 -0.59 3.50 1.21
N PRO A 240 -0.72 3.68 2.53
CA PRO A 240 0.27 4.41 3.31
C PRO A 240 1.66 3.81 3.09
N ILE A 241 2.64 4.69 2.90
CA ILE A 241 4.06 4.37 2.82
C ILE A 241 4.62 4.59 4.21
N PHE A 242 4.97 3.51 4.89
CA PHE A 242 5.41 3.54 6.27
C PHE A 242 6.88 3.16 6.39
N VAL A 243 7.57 3.88 7.25
CA VAL A 243 8.99 3.68 7.58
C VAL A 243 9.10 3.29 9.04
N HIS A 244 9.98 2.35 9.37
CA HIS A 244 10.28 2.00 10.76
C HIS A 244 10.71 3.25 11.53
N ARG A 245 9.89 3.70 12.48
CA ARG A 245 10.06 4.97 13.20
C ARG A 245 11.42 5.09 13.90
N PRO A 246 11.88 4.10 14.70
CA PRO A 246 13.16 4.21 15.38
C PRO A 246 14.34 4.37 14.42
N SER A 247 14.32 3.68 13.27
CA SER A 247 15.35 3.84 12.25
C SER A 247 15.31 5.24 11.65
N PHE A 248 14.13 5.67 11.20
CA PHE A 248 13.95 6.97 10.56
C PHE A 248 14.33 8.13 11.47
N ASP A 249 13.89 8.11 12.73
CA ASP A 249 14.16 9.17 13.70
C ASP A 249 15.65 9.24 14.09
N ALA A 250 16.40 8.13 13.96
CA ALA A 250 17.84 8.08 14.18
C ALA A 250 18.67 8.58 12.97
N TRP A 251 18.06 8.77 11.82
CA TRP A 251 18.80 9.25 10.63
C TRP A 251 19.17 10.72 10.72
N PRO A 252 20.26 11.14 10.03
CA PRO A 252 20.53 12.56 9.84
C PRO A 252 19.33 13.28 9.19
N THR A 253 19.06 14.51 9.63
CA THR A 253 17.93 15.32 9.11
C THR A 253 17.92 15.40 7.59
N GLY A 254 19.10 15.59 6.95
CA GLY A 254 19.18 15.62 5.49
C GLY A 254 18.73 14.33 4.80
N LEU A 255 18.94 13.14 5.40
CA LEU A 255 18.45 11.88 4.85
C LEU A 255 16.94 11.73 5.06
N GLN A 256 16.42 12.17 6.21
CA GLN A 256 14.97 12.18 6.47
C GLN A 256 14.23 13.07 5.46
N GLU A 257 14.76 14.27 5.19
CA GLU A 257 14.20 15.20 4.21
C GLU A 257 14.27 14.64 2.78
N ALA A 258 15.44 14.10 2.41
CA ALA A 258 15.63 13.47 1.10
C ALA A 258 14.68 12.28 0.88
N LEU A 259 14.42 11.43 1.89
CA LEU A 259 13.43 10.39 1.77
C LEU A 259 12.03 10.97 1.53
N ARG A 260 11.62 12.01 2.29
CA ARG A 260 10.30 12.64 2.07
C ARG A 260 10.16 13.22 0.66
N GLU A 261 11.23 13.79 0.12
CA GLU A 261 11.26 14.28 -1.26
C GLU A 261 11.20 13.14 -2.28
N ALA A 262 11.97 12.07 -2.06
CA ALA A 262 11.97 10.89 -2.90
C ALA A 262 10.58 10.23 -2.91
N VAL A 263 9.88 10.17 -1.77
CA VAL A 263 8.51 9.65 -1.67
C VAL A 263 7.53 10.52 -2.46
N ARG A 264 7.59 11.87 -2.33
CA ARG A 264 6.70 12.76 -3.11
C ARG A 264 6.85 12.55 -4.60
N ASP A 265 8.09 12.46 -5.09
CA ASP A 265 8.39 12.20 -6.50
C ASP A 265 7.93 10.81 -6.93
N ALA A 266 8.16 9.79 -6.10
CA ALA A 266 7.75 8.42 -6.39
C ALA A 266 6.23 8.24 -6.38
N VAL A 267 5.49 8.94 -5.52
CA VAL A 267 4.02 8.94 -5.52
C VAL A 267 3.47 9.55 -6.81
N ALA A 268 4.00 10.69 -7.25
CA ALA A 268 3.61 11.30 -8.52
C ALA A 268 3.87 10.34 -9.70
N PHE A 269 5.06 9.76 -9.76
CA PHE A 269 5.44 8.78 -10.77
C PHE A 269 4.54 7.53 -10.76
N GLN A 270 4.22 6.99 -9.59
CA GLN A 270 3.36 5.81 -9.46
C GLN A 270 1.93 6.11 -9.94
N ARG A 271 1.40 7.30 -9.63
CA ARG A 271 0.07 7.73 -10.10
C ARG A 271 -0.02 7.84 -11.62
N ASP A 272 1.04 8.32 -12.27
CA ASP A 272 1.11 8.38 -13.74
C ASP A 272 1.20 6.97 -14.35
N LEU A 273 1.95 6.07 -13.72
CA LEU A 273 2.01 4.67 -14.13
C LEU A 273 0.68 3.96 -13.94
N HIS A 274 0.00 4.20 -12.83
CA HIS A 274 -1.26 3.53 -12.50
C HIS A 274 -2.34 3.72 -13.57
N ILE A 275 -2.40 4.90 -14.18
CA ILE A 275 -3.33 5.18 -15.29
C ILE A 275 -3.08 4.20 -16.46
N LYS A 276 -1.82 4.01 -16.83
CA LYS A 276 -1.43 3.09 -17.91
C LYS A 276 -1.66 1.63 -17.53
N GLU A 277 -1.32 1.27 -16.29
CA GLU A 277 -1.53 -0.08 -15.77
C GLU A 277 -3.03 -0.47 -15.80
N GLU A 278 -3.94 0.45 -15.48
CA GLU A 278 -5.39 0.22 -15.56
C GLU A 278 -5.84 0.01 -17.02
N GLU A 279 -5.40 0.85 -17.96
CA GLU A 279 -5.72 0.72 -19.38
C GLU A 279 -5.18 -0.60 -19.97
N GLU A 280 -3.94 -0.95 -19.68
CA GLU A 280 -3.30 -2.19 -20.11
C GLU A 280 -3.96 -3.43 -19.50
N ALA A 281 -4.40 -3.34 -18.24
CA ALA A 281 -5.12 -4.40 -17.57
C ALA A 281 -6.49 -4.64 -18.20
N MET A 282 -7.25 -3.57 -18.49
CA MET A 282 -8.54 -3.69 -19.20
C MET A 282 -8.36 -4.35 -20.58
N ALA A 283 -7.32 -3.94 -21.32
CA ALA A 283 -7.00 -4.54 -22.62
C ALA A 283 -6.65 -6.03 -22.48
N THR A 284 -5.88 -6.40 -21.45
CA THR A 284 -5.49 -7.78 -21.14
C THR A 284 -6.70 -8.64 -20.80
N ILE A 285 -7.60 -8.16 -19.94
CA ILE A 285 -8.84 -8.84 -19.57
C ILE A 285 -9.69 -9.12 -20.82
N LYS A 286 -9.92 -8.11 -21.65
CA LYS A 286 -10.69 -8.25 -22.92
C LYS A 286 -10.04 -9.25 -23.88
N LYS A 287 -8.71 -9.16 -24.04
CA LYS A 287 -7.95 -10.07 -24.93
C LYS A 287 -8.04 -11.52 -24.49
N GLN A 288 -8.17 -11.78 -23.19
CA GLN A 288 -8.28 -13.13 -22.64
C GLN A 288 -9.73 -13.62 -22.52
N GLY A 289 -10.70 -12.91 -23.11
CA GLY A 289 -12.11 -13.29 -23.13
C GLY A 289 -12.90 -12.87 -21.90
N GLY A 290 -12.35 -12.01 -21.05
CA GLY A 290 -13.08 -11.39 -19.96
C GLY A 290 -14.04 -10.32 -20.47
N GLU A 291 -15.15 -10.19 -19.78
CA GLU A 291 -16.22 -9.23 -20.06
C GLU A 291 -16.15 -8.08 -19.07
N ILE A 292 -15.99 -6.85 -19.57
CA ILE A 292 -16.00 -5.63 -18.75
C ILE A 292 -17.35 -4.95 -18.90
N VAL A 293 -18.06 -4.82 -17.78
CA VAL A 293 -19.35 -4.13 -17.67
C VAL A 293 -19.10 -2.72 -17.15
N GLU A 294 -19.43 -1.73 -17.95
CA GLU A 294 -19.49 -0.33 -17.54
C GLU A 294 -20.90 -0.02 -17.05
N LEU A 295 -21.03 0.35 -15.76
CA LEU A 295 -22.32 0.67 -15.19
C LEU A 295 -22.87 1.98 -15.72
N THR A 296 -24.14 1.99 -16.10
CA THR A 296 -24.87 3.22 -16.38
C THR A 296 -25.03 4.05 -15.09
N ARG A 297 -25.36 5.34 -15.27
CA ARG A 297 -25.62 6.23 -14.14
C ARG A 297 -26.73 5.72 -13.20
N ASP A 298 -27.75 5.09 -13.74
CA ASP A 298 -28.88 4.63 -12.92
C ASP A 298 -28.55 3.30 -12.21
N GLU A 299 -27.75 2.42 -12.83
CA GLU A 299 -27.19 1.24 -12.18
C GLU A 299 -26.27 1.64 -11.01
N LEU A 300 -25.39 2.63 -11.21
CA LEU A 300 -24.54 3.15 -10.14
C LEU A 300 -25.35 3.75 -8.99
N LYS A 301 -26.42 4.54 -9.29
CA LYS A 301 -27.34 5.07 -8.27
C LYS A 301 -28.01 3.96 -7.45
N ALA A 302 -28.31 2.82 -8.06
CA ALA A 302 -28.89 1.69 -7.34
C ALA A 302 -27.92 1.14 -6.29
N PHE A 303 -26.62 1.04 -6.61
CA PHE A 303 -25.59 0.67 -5.63
C PHE A 303 -25.46 1.70 -4.50
N VAL A 304 -25.38 3.00 -4.83
CA VAL A 304 -25.32 4.08 -3.84
C VAL A 304 -26.53 4.03 -2.90
N ALA A 305 -27.72 3.80 -3.44
CA ALA A 305 -28.94 3.70 -2.65
C ALA A 305 -28.93 2.45 -1.72
N ALA A 306 -28.45 1.31 -2.23
CA ALA A 306 -28.38 0.07 -1.44
C ALA A 306 -27.43 0.20 -0.23
N VAL A 307 -26.31 0.90 -0.39
CA VAL A 307 -25.32 1.08 0.69
C VAL A 307 -25.59 2.27 1.61
N ASN A 308 -26.61 3.09 1.33
CA ASN A 308 -26.91 4.30 2.10
C ASN A 308 -26.97 4.12 3.64
N PRO A 309 -27.47 2.98 4.19
CA PRO A 309 -27.48 2.77 5.64
C PRO A 309 -26.10 2.89 6.32
N ILE A 310 -25.01 2.60 5.59
CA ILE A 310 -23.65 2.61 6.15
C ILE A 310 -23.21 4.00 6.62
N TYR A 311 -23.73 5.07 6.00
CA TYR A 311 -23.37 6.43 6.40
C TYR A 311 -24.02 6.82 7.75
N GLY A 312 -25.20 6.26 8.05
CA GLY A 312 -25.80 6.36 9.38
C GLY A 312 -24.99 5.61 10.44
N GLU A 313 -24.55 4.39 10.11
CA GLU A 313 -23.70 3.57 10.97
C GLU A 313 -22.34 4.23 11.20
N ALA A 314 -21.75 4.85 10.18
CA ALA A 314 -20.47 5.57 10.24
C ALA A 314 -20.47 6.72 11.25
N ARG A 315 -21.58 7.42 11.44
CA ARG A 315 -21.72 8.50 12.44
C ARG A 315 -21.61 7.99 13.89
N GLY A 316 -21.88 6.72 14.13
CA GLY A 316 -21.64 6.08 15.42
C GLY A 316 -20.25 5.46 15.58
N GLN A 317 -19.53 5.26 14.47
CA GLN A 317 -18.25 4.57 14.44
C GLN A 317 -17.05 5.53 14.36
N PHE A 318 -17.15 6.58 13.56
CA PHE A 318 -16.05 7.51 13.30
C PHE A 318 -16.27 8.85 14.00
N SER A 319 -15.16 9.51 14.31
CA SER A 319 -15.18 10.83 14.90
C SER A 319 -15.73 11.90 13.94
N ARG A 320 -16.40 12.91 14.48
CA ARG A 320 -17.04 13.98 13.68
C ARG A 320 -16.04 14.76 12.83
N ASP A 321 -14.82 14.95 13.32
CA ASP A 321 -13.76 15.63 12.58
C ASP A 321 -13.33 14.85 11.33
N LEU A 322 -13.27 13.51 11.40
CA LEU A 322 -12.99 12.68 10.23
C LEU A 322 -14.14 12.70 9.22
N LEU A 323 -15.38 12.56 9.68
CA LEU A 323 -16.55 12.57 8.80
C LEU A 323 -16.71 13.93 8.10
N ALA A 324 -16.44 15.04 8.82
CA ALA A 324 -16.48 16.37 8.24
C ALA A 324 -15.47 16.57 7.08
N LEU A 325 -14.32 15.89 7.12
CA LEU A 325 -13.34 15.89 6.01
C LEU A 325 -13.85 15.19 4.74
N LEU A 326 -14.91 14.38 4.87
CA LEU A 326 -15.59 13.67 3.79
C LEU A 326 -16.98 14.26 3.47
N ASN A 327 -17.35 15.38 4.10
CA ASN A 327 -18.69 16.01 3.99
C ASN A 327 -19.85 15.06 4.42
N LEU A 328 -19.63 14.20 5.45
CA LEU A 328 -20.58 13.23 5.99
C LEU A 328 -21.12 13.63 7.37
#